data_9bf837bc3f8feed4808ae6f5846e4fc6
#
_entry.id   9bf837bc3f8feed4808ae6f5846e4fc6
#
_cell.length_a   1.000
_cell.length_b   1.000
_cell.length_c   1.000
_cell.angle_alpha   90.00
_cell.angle_beta   90.00
_cell.angle_gamma   90.00
#
_symmetry.space_group_name_H-M   'P 1'
#
loop_
_entity.id
_entity.type
_entity.pdbx_description
1 polymer ?
#
loop_
_entity_poly.entity_id
_entity_poly.type
_entity_poly.pdbx_seq_one_letter_code
_entity_poly.pdbx_strand_id
1 'polypeptide(L)'
;MRPDGYLKTAWIMTVLFSIILPLHSQTPRQFSIELKDKPLPAALKLIEKEGGKNIIFSYNETESYRVTASIRQKTELEAIGTVLNGTPFICKEREEYFVIQKKGKNVPTTEIRGQVTNEKNVTDMPYSNVLLLTPGDSTFVNGCVTREDGSFLMIAEEGRPYLIR
;
A
#
# COMPACT_ATOMS: atom_id res chain seq x y z
N MET A 1 58.63 -55.73 16.60
CA MET A 1 57.26 -55.94 17.11
C MET A 1 56.55 -54.58 17.09
N ARG A 2 55.55 -54.45 16.26
CA ARG A 2 54.79 -53.20 16.01
C ARG A 2 54.01 -52.74 17.21
N PRO A 3 53.76 -51.44 17.27
CA PRO A 3 52.40 -50.98 17.40
C PRO A 3 52.11 -49.87 16.41
N ASP A 4 51.19 -50.12 15.55
CA ASP A 4 50.62 -49.17 14.64
C ASP A 4 49.33 -48.60 15.28
N GLY A 5 49.41 -47.40 15.74
CA GLY A 5 48.30 -46.67 16.28
C GLY A 5 48.14 -45.30 15.61
N TYR A 6 47.88 -45.29 14.30
CA TYR A 6 47.53 -44.04 13.65
C TYR A 6 46.12 -43.66 13.96
N LEU A 7 45.96 -42.78 14.92
CA LEU A 7 44.72 -42.00 15.09
C LEU A 7 44.48 -41.22 13.79
N LYS A 8 43.56 -41.69 13.01
CA LYS A 8 42.96 -40.91 11.93
C LYS A 8 42.16 -39.82 12.59
N THR A 9 42.77 -38.69 12.81
CA THR A 9 42.06 -37.44 13.11
C THR A 9 41.33 -37.07 11.82
N ALA A 10 40.05 -37.46 11.79
CA ALA A 10 39.14 -37.00 10.77
C ALA A 10 39.04 -35.46 10.95
N TRP A 11 39.58 -34.77 9.99
CA TRP A 11 39.33 -33.35 9.84
C TRP A 11 37.88 -33.20 9.38
N ILE A 12 37.00 -33.04 10.34
CA ILE A 12 35.66 -32.51 10.09
C ILE A 12 35.84 -31.04 9.85
N MET A 13 36.13 -30.70 8.62
CA MET A 13 36.06 -29.35 8.12
C MET A 13 34.57 -29.01 8.02
N THR A 14 34.01 -28.56 9.15
CA THR A 14 32.67 -27.95 9.20
C THR A 14 32.80 -26.64 8.44
N VAL A 15 32.53 -26.69 7.16
CA VAL A 15 32.28 -25.51 6.33
C VAL A 15 31.02 -24.92 6.86
N LEU A 16 31.14 -23.99 7.79
CA LEU A 16 30.09 -23.03 8.11
C LEU A 16 29.88 -22.19 6.85
N PHE A 17 29.04 -22.70 5.97
CA PHE A 17 28.49 -21.91 4.88
C PHE A 17 27.54 -20.92 5.53
N SER A 18 28.09 -19.78 5.99
CA SER A 18 27.31 -18.63 6.39
C SER A 18 26.51 -18.21 5.18
N ILE A 19 25.26 -18.66 5.11
CA ILE A 19 24.28 -18.12 4.19
C ILE A 19 24.06 -16.67 4.65
N ILE A 20 24.88 -15.78 4.12
CA ILE A 20 24.61 -14.36 4.14
C ILE A 20 23.40 -14.18 3.24
N LEU A 21 22.20 -14.34 3.82
CA LEU A 21 20.97 -13.87 3.18
C LEU A 21 21.19 -12.37 2.96
N PRO A 22 21.21 -11.90 1.71
CA PRO A 22 21.23 -10.47 1.49
C PRO A 22 19.95 -9.94 2.14
N LEU A 23 20.14 -9.24 3.25
CA LEU A 23 19.09 -8.40 3.80
C LEU A 23 18.82 -7.39 2.69
N HIS A 24 17.81 -7.65 1.86
CA HIS A 24 17.34 -6.70 0.88
C HIS A 24 16.75 -5.55 1.67
N SER A 25 17.61 -4.67 2.13
CA SER A 25 17.22 -3.33 2.50
C SER A 25 16.68 -2.70 1.23
N GLN A 26 15.37 -2.78 1.05
CA GLN A 26 14.70 -2.09 -0.03
C GLN A 26 14.90 -0.60 0.24
N THR A 27 15.90 -0.03 -0.41
CA THR A 27 16.08 1.42 -0.42
C THR A 27 14.77 2.02 -0.92
N PRO A 28 14.12 2.91 -0.15
CA PRO A 28 12.84 3.47 -0.57
C PRO A 28 13.00 4.10 -1.95
N ARG A 29 12.15 3.69 -2.88
CA ARG A 29 12.18 4.21 -4.25
C ARG A 29 11.94 5.72 -4.22
N GLN A 30 12.84 6.48 -4.83
CA GLN A 30 12.71 7.92 -4.97
C GLN A 30 12.23 8.25 -6.39
N PHE A 31 11.36 9.22 -6.51
CA PHE A 31 10.81 9.67 -7.78
C PHE A 31 10.60 11.18 -7.80
N SER A 32 10.27 11.70 -8.98
CA SER A 32 10.02 13.13 -9.19
C SER A 32 8.71 13.32 -9.94
N ILE A 33 7.83 14.18 -9.42
CA ILE A 33 6.54 14.51 -10.01
C ILE A 33 6.33 16.02 -9.95
N GLU A 34 5.83 16.58 -11.04
CA GLU A 34 5.34 17.95 -11.11
C GLU A 34 3.81 17.95 -11.06
N LEU A 35 3.25 18.62 -10.07
CA LEU A 35 1.81 18.77 -9.87
C LEU A 35 1.44 20.24 -10.05
N LYS A 36 0.56 20.52 -10.99
CA LYS A 36 0.05 21.87 -11.22
C LYS A 36 -1.48 21.82 -11.15
N ASP A 37 -2.01 22.45 -10.12
CA ASP A 37 -3.45 22.57 -9.87
C ASP A 37 -4.22 21.24 -10.04
N LYS A 38 -3.67 20.16 -9.50
CA LYS A 38 -4.30 18.83 -9.56
C LYS A 38 -5.23 18.58 -8.37
N PRO A 39 -6.39 17.93 -8.57
CA PRO A 39 -7.18 17.42 -7.46
C PRO A 39 -6.34 16.52 -6.55
N LEU A 40 -6.49 16.62 -5.24
CA LEU A 40 -5.72 15.83 -4.28
C LEU A 40 -5.84 14.31 -4.52
N PRO A 41 -7.03 13.74 -4.84
CA PRO A 41 -7.14 12.33 -5.21
C PRO A 41 -6.24 11.93 -6.38
N ALA A 42 -6.20 12.77 -7.42
CA ALA A 42 -5.37 12.51 -8.60
C ALA A 42 -3.87 12.61 -8.28
N ALA A 43 -3.48 13.54 -7.41
CA ALA A 43 -2.10 13.66 -6.95
C ALA A 43 -1.68 12.43 -6.12
N LEU A 44 -2.52 11.96 -5.21
CA LEU A 44 -2.28 10.75 -4.42
C LEU A 44 -2.16 9.49 -5.29
N LYS A 45 -3.02 9.36 -6.31
CA LYS A 45 -2.95 8.23 -7.28
C LYS A 45 -1.69 8.26 -8.14
N LEU A 46 -1.18 9.44 -8.49
CA LEU A 46 0.11 9.54 -9.17
C LEU A 46 1.27 9.12 -8.27
N ILE A 47 1.25 9.52 -7.00
CA ILE A 47 2.26 9.11 -6.01
C ILE A 47 2.21 7.59 -5.80
N GLU A 48 1.03 7.00 -5.65
CA GLU A 48 0.82 5.55 -5.55
C GLU A 48 1.42 4.81 -6.75
N LYS A 49 1.17 5.29 -7.96
CA LYS A 49 1.70 4.69 -9.19
C LYS A 49 3.22 4.72 -9.25
N GLU A 50 3.84 5.82 -8.86
CA GLU A 50 5.30 5.97 -8.90
C GLU A 50 5.99 5.29 -7.72
N GLY A 51 5.39 5.32 -6.53
CA GLY A 51 5.93 4.72 -5.31
C GLY A 51 5.71 3.22 -5.24
N GLY A 52 4.53 2.77 -5.60
CA GLY A 52 4.15 1.34 -5.66
C GLY A 52 3.41 0.83 -4.42
N LYS A 53 3.37 1.58 -3.32
CA LYS A 53 2.61 1.23 -2.12
C LYS A 53 1.21 1.85 -2.18
N ASN A 54 0.18 1.09 -1.87
CA ASN A 54 -1.20 1.57 -1.94
C ASN A 54 -1.45 2.79 -1.04
N ILE A 55 -2.20 3.77 -1.55
CA ILE A 55 -2.63 4.93 -0.77
C ILE A 55 -4.15 4.91 -0.65
N ILE A 56 -4.63 4.76 0.56
CA ILE A 56 -6.05 4.65 0.88
C ILE A 56 -6.56 5.98 1.43
N PHE A 57 -7.61 6.51 0.82
CA PHE A 57 -8.20 7.78 1.21
C PHE A 57 -9.69 7.82 0.89
N SER A 58 -10.43 8.68 1.57
CA SER A 58 -11.83 8.97 1.24
C SER A 58 -11.88 9.99 0.09
N TYR A 59 -12.43 9.57 -1.05
CA TYR A 59 -12.54 10.43 -2.22
C TYR A 59 -13.38 11.68 -1.90
N ASN A 60 -14.56 11.50 -1.31
CA ASN A 60 -15.47 12.60 -0.99
C ASN A 60 -14.87 13.65 -0.04
N GLU A 61 -13.94 13.22 0.84
CA GLU A 61 -13.27 14.16 1.75
C GLU A 61 -12.12 14.91 1.08
N THR A 62 -11.52 14.35 0.03
CA THR A 62 -10.28 14.85 -0.59
C THR A 62 -10.50 15.58 -1.92
N GLU A 63 -11.61 15.32 -2.63
CA GLU A 63 -11.86 15.81 -4.00
C GLU A 63 -11.88 17.32 -4.14
N SER A 64 -12.32 18.05 -3.09
CA SER A 64 -12.38 19.51 -3.08
C SER A 64 -11.02 20.20 -2.94
N TYR A 65 -9.98 19.46 -2.59
CA TYR A 65 -8.64 20.00 -2.39
C TYR A 65 -7.81 19.91 -3.67
N ARG A 66 -7.08 20.96 -3.97
CA ARG A 66 -6.20 21.04 -5.13
C ARG A 66 -4.75 21.27 -4.68
N VAL A 67 -3.82 20.70 -5.42
CA VAL A 67 -2.40 20.69 -5.07
C VAL A 67 -1.57 21.20 -6.23
N THR A 68 -0.67 22.12 -5.91
CA THR A 68 0.46 22.51 -6.76
C THR A 68 1.74 22.24 -6.00
N ALA A 69 2.55 21.32 -6.47
CA ALA A 69 3.80 20.92 -5.79
C ALA A 69 4.84 20.40 -6.79
N SER A 70 6.09 20.65 -6.50
CA SER A 70 7.24 20.05 -7.17
C SER A 70 7.88 19.02 -6.22
N ILE A 71 7.76 17.76 -6.55
CA ILE A 71 8.34 16.64 -5.83
C ILE A 71 9.60 16.23 -6.58
N ARG A 72 10.76 16.30 -5.94
CA ARG A 72 12.06 15.97 -6.56
C ARG A 72 12.81 14.99 -5.69
N GLN A 73 13.10 13.83 -6.25
CA GLN A 73 13.86 12.75 -5.58
C GLN A 73 13.38 12.48 -4.14
N LYS A 74 12.06 12.35 -3.98
CA LYS A 74 11.44 12.06 -2.69
C LYS A 74 10.94 10.64 -2.63
N THR A 75 10.95 10.08 -1.44
CA THR A 75 10.26 8.84 -1.11
C THR A 75 8.74 9.05 -1.17
N GLU A 76 8.00 7.97 -1.21
CA GLU A 76 6.54 8.01 -1.27
C GLU A 76 5.93 8.74 -0.06
N LEU A 77 6.41 8.45 1.15
CA LEU A 77 5.96 9.13 2.37
C LEU A 77 6.23 10.64 2.34
N GLU A 78 7.42 11.05 1.90
CA GLU A 78 7.79 12.47 1.77
C GLU A 78 6.96 13.18 0.69
N ALA A 79 6.68 12.48 -0.41
CA ALA A 79 5.82 12.98 -1.48
C ALA A 79 4.39 13.19 -0.99
N ILE A 80 3.83 12.21 -0.26
CA ILE A 80 2.52 12.34 0.40
C ILE A 80 2.52 13.52 1.36
N GLY A 81 3.52 13.63 2.23
CA GLY A 81 3.65 14.77 3.15
C GLY A 81 3.67 16.12 2.43
N THR A 82 4.30 16.18 1.26
CA THR A 82 4.37 17.41 0.44
C THR A 82 2.98 17.80 -0.09
N VAL A 83 2.21 16.85 -0.62
CA VAL A 83 0.86 17.15 -1.17
C VAL A 83 -0.20 17.38 -0.10
N LEU A 84 0.01 16.86 1.11
CA LEU A 84 -0.90 17.09 2.24
C LEU A 84 -0.61 18.41 2.97
N ASN A 85 0.53 19.06 2.70
CA ASN A 85 0.85 20.32 3.33
C ASN A 85 -0.20 21.39 3.02
N GLY A 86 -0.68 22.09 4.08
CA GLY A 86 -1.75 23.08 3.96
C GLY A 86 -3.16 22.47 3.87
N THR A 87 -3.30 21.14 3.92
CA THR A 87 -4.59 20.46 3.99
C THR A 87 -4.89 19.99 5.42
N PRO A 88 -6.16 19.70 5.76
CA PRO A 88 -6.51 19.14 7.07
C PRO A 88 -6.22 17.65 7.19
N PHE A 89 -5.47 17.05 6.28
CA PHE A 89 -5.20 15.62 6.26
C PHE A 89 -3.82 15.28 6.81
N ILE A 90 -3.70 14.04 7.32
CA ILE A 90 -2.45 13.41 7.74
C ILE A 90 -2.32 12.06 7.09
N CYS A 91 -1.08 11.61 6.91
CA CYS A 91 -0.74 10.26 6.46
C CYS A 91 -0.41 9.38 7.67
N LYS A 92 -0.99 8.20 7.74
CA LYS A 92 -0.57 7.11 8.62
C LYS A 92 0.03 5.99 7.76
N GLU A 93 1.28 5.64 8.02
CA GLU A 93 1.94 4.51 7.35
C GLU A 93 1.55 3.19 8.01
N ARG A 94 1.31 2.18 7.16
CA ARG A 94 1.16 0.77 7.49
C ARG A 94 2.18 -0.04 6.71
N GLU A 95 2.35 -1.29 7.04
CA GLU A 95 3.33 -2.16 6.36
C GLU A 95 3.11 -2.20 4.85
N GLU A 96 1.87 -2.42 4.41
CA GLU A 96 1.51 -2.61 3.00
C GLU A 96 0.89 -1.38 2.31
N TYR A 97 0.49 -0.34 3.06
CA TYR A 97 -0.23 0.81 2.51
C TYR A 97 -0.10 2.08 3.36
N PHE A 98 -0.49 3.21 2.79
CA PHE A 98 -0.67 4.47 3.49
C PHE A 98 -2.16 4.78 3.67
N VAL A 99 -2.52 5.40 4.78
CA VAL A 99 -3.88 5.88 5.05
C VAL A 99 -3.88 7.38 5.18
N ILE A 100 -4.69 8.05 4.37
CA ILE A 100 -4.93 9.49 4.47
C ILE A 100 -6.22 9.71 5.24
N GLN A 101 -6.15 10.44 6.32
CA GLN A 101 -7.31 10.76 7.16
C GLN A 101 -7.28 12.21 7.65
N LYS A 102 -8.44 12.73 8.01
CA LYS A 102 -8.55 14.09 8.57
C LYS A 102 -7.87 14.19 9.93
N LYS A 103 -7.09 15.23 10.14
CA LYS A 103 -6.45 15.53 11.41
C LYS A 103 -7.50 15.70 12.51
N GLY A 104 -7.36 14.97 13.61
CA GLY A 104 -8.32 14.99 14.72
C GLY A 104 -9.52 14.06 14.56
N LYS A 105 -9.75 13.45 13.40
CA LYS A 105 -10.76 12.40 13.21
C LYS A 105 -10.17 11.06 13.59
N ASN A 106 -10.29 10.69 14.85
CA ASN A 106 -9.85 9.36 15.34
C ASN A 106 -11.01 8.38 15.25
N VAL A 107 -11.57 8.21 14.03
CA VAL A 107 -12.62 7.22 13.81
C VAL A 107 -11.94 5.87 13.66
N PRO A 108 -12.35 4.86 14.44
CA PRO A 108 -11.89 3.49 14.23
C PRO A 108 -12.19 3.08 12.79
N THR A 109 -11.21 2.50 12.12
CA THR A 109 -11.34 2.06 10.75
C THR A 109 -11.04 0.58 10.64
N THR A 110 -11.78 -0.11 9.80
CA THR A 110 -11.58 -1.52 9.47
C THR A 110 -11.12 -1.69 8.03
N GLU A 111 -10.32 -2.71 7.80
CA GLU A 111 -9.90 -3.11 6.47
C GLU A 111 -10.95 -4.02 5.84
N ILE A 112 -11.30 -3.73 4.60
CA ILE A 112 -12.14 -4.60 3.75
C ILE A 112 -11.22 -5.15 2.68
N ARG A 113 -10.96 -6.44 2.75
CA ARG A 113 -10.18 -7.18 1.75
C ARG A 113 -11.09 -8.14 1.00
N GLY A 114 -10.86 -8.31 -0.30
CA GLY A 114 -11.61 -9.24 -1.10
C GLY A 114 -10.96 -9.51 -2.44
N GLN A 115 -11.62 -10.35 -3.23
CA GLN A 115 -11.23 -10.70 -4.57
C GLN A 115 -12.45 -10.66 -5.47
N VAL A 116 -12.32 -10.06 -6.64
CA VAL A 116 -13.38 -10.02 -7.66
C VAL A 116 -13.09 -11.12 -8.68
N THR A 117 -14.04 -12.01 -8.85
CA THR A 117 -13.95 -13.13 -9.79
C THR A 117 -15.15 -13.13 -10.74
N ASN A 118 -14.95 -13.68 -11.93
CA ASN A 118 -16.05 -13.89 -12.87
C ASN A 118 -16.88 -15.11 -12.43
N GLU A 119 -18.18 -14.92 -12.28
CA GLU A 119 -19.12 -15.96 -11.84
C GLU A 119 -19.11 -17.21 -12.74
N LYS A 120 -18.89 -17.03 -14.07
CA LYS A 120 -18.98 -18.12 -15.05
C LYS A 120 -17.79 -19.08 -15.07
N ASN A 121 -16.59 -18.57 -14.84
CA ASN A 121 -15.33 -19.32 -15.00
C ASN A 121 -14.40 -19.23 -13.78
N VAL A 122 -14.83 -18.59 -12.70
CA VAL A 122 -14.02 -18.43 -11.47
C VAL A 122 -12.61 -17.89 -11.79
N THR A 123 -12.52 -17.02 -12.78
CA THR A 123 -11.26 -16.33 -13.11
C THR A 123 -11.23 -14.97 -12.43
N ASP A 124 -10.04 -14.59 -11.98
CA ASP A 124 -9.82 -13.29 -11.38
C ASP A 124 -10.15 -12.16 -12.36
N MET A 125 -10.74 -11.09 -11.84
CA MET A 125 -11.07 -9.91 -12.62
C MET A 125 -10.13 -8.75 -12.24
N PRO A 126 -9.01 -8.61 -12.95
CA PRO A 126 -8.10 -7.49 -12.74
C PRO A 126 -8.72 -6.17 -13.19
N TYR A 127 -8.26 -5.10 -12.57
CA TYR A 127 -8.60 -3.70 -12.92
C TYR A 127 -10.10 -3.39 -12.88
N SER A 128 -10.87 -4.16 -12.12
CA SER A 128 -12.29 -3.92 -11.87
C SER A 128 -12.48 -2.83 -10.82
N ASN A 129 -13.48 -1.98 -11.01
CA ASN A 129 -13.84 -0.99 -10.01
C ASN A 129 -14.64 -1.64 -8.88
N VAL A 130 -14.23 -1.42 -7.65
CA VAL A 130 -14.96 -1.83 -6.45
C VAL A 130 -15.39 -0.58 -5.70
N LEU A 131 -16.69 -0.41 -5.51
CA LEU A 131 -17.30 0.76 -4.89
C LEU A 131 -17.83 0.41 -3.51
N LEU A 132 -17.55 1.27 -2.54
CA LEU A 132 -18.13 1.25 -1.21
C LEU A 132 -19.20 2.34 -1.12
N LEU A 133 -20.43 1.93 -0.87
CA LEU A 133 -21.60 2.80 -0.89
C LEU A 133 -22.31 2.75 0.47
N THR A 134 -23.08 3.80 0.79
CA THR A 134 -24.02 3.75 1.90
C THR A 134 -25.25 2.91 1.51
N PRO A 135 -25.77 2.06 2.42
CA PRO A 135 -27.02 1.36 2.19
C PRO A 135 -28.20 2.34 2.08
N GLY A 136 -29.10 2.07 1.17
CA GLY A 136 -30.35 2.82 1.01
C GLY A 136 -30.29 3.86 -0.11
N ASP A 137 -29.41 4.83 -0.05
CA ASP A 137 -29.26 5.88 -1.07
C ASP A 137 -28.14 5.65 -2.07
N SER A 138 -27.33 4.61 -1.85
CA SER A 138 -26.15 4.28 -2.67
C SER A 138 -25.16 5.42 -2.84
N THR A 139 -25.09 6.31 -1.84
CA THR A 139 -24.09 7.40 -1.86
C THR A 139 -22.69 6.80 -1.83
N PHE A 140 -21.81 7.28 -2.73
CA PHE A 140 -20.42 6.85 -2.81
C PHE A 140 -19.64 7.26 -1.56
N VAL A 141 -18.99 6.30 -0.93
CA VAL A 141 -18.14 6.51 0.26
C VAL A 141 -16.66 6.40 -0.11
N ASN A 142 -16.28 5.30 -0.77
CA ASN A 142 -14.91 5.00 -1.16
C ASN A 142 -14.90 4.04 -2.35
N GLY A 143 -13.75 3.86 -2.98
CA GLY A 143 -13.59 2.89 -4.05
C GLY A 143 -12.13 2.61 -4.35
N CYS A 144 -11.89 1.45 -4.94
CA CYS A 144 -10.58 1.04 -5.41
C CYS A 144 -10.71 0.28 -6.73
N VAL A 145 -9.56 0.01 -7.35
CA VAL A 145 -9.45 -0.84 -8.53
C VAL A 145 -8.75 -2.12 -8.10
N THR A 146 -9.22 -3.28 -8.57
CA THR A 146 -8.57 -4.57 -8.27
C THR A 146 -7.18 -4.64 -8.89
N ARG A 147 -6.30 -5.38 -8.24
CA ARG A 147 -4.97 -5.71 -8.74
C ARG A 147 -5.03 -6.73 -9.88
N GLU A 148 -3.88 -7.13 -10.40
CA GLU A 148 -3.77 -8.14 -11.47
C GLU A 148 -4.37 -9.50 -11.08
N ASP A 149 -4.32 -9.85 -9.81
CA ASP A 149 -4.91 -11.06 -9.23
C ASP A 149 -6.38 -10.90 -8.82
N GLY A 150 -7.04 -9.80 -9.21
CA GLY A 150 -8.42 -9.53 -8.82
C GLY A 150 -8.60 -9.10 -7.37
N SER A 151 -7.55 -9.07 -6.56
CA SER A 151 -7.62 -8.68 -5.15
C SER A 151 -7.84 -7.17 -4.97
N PHE A 152 -8.52 -6.80 -3.88
CA PHE A 152 -8.67 -5.41 -3.48
C PHE A 152 -8.52 -5.21 -1.98
N LEU A 153 -8.17 -3.99 -1.61
CA LEU A 153 -8.12 -3.51 -0.24
C LEU A 153 -8.71 -2.11 -0.18
N MET A 154 -9.64 -1.91 0.73
CA MET A 154 -10.18 -0.59 1.05
C MET A 154 -10.37 -0.44 2.56
N ILE A 155 -10.54 0.79 3.02
CA ILE A 155 -10.80 1.11 4.43
C ILE A 155 -12.18 1.73 4.55
N ALA A 156 -12.91 1.31 5.58
CA ALA A 156 -14.19 1.85 5.98
C ALA A 156 -14.18 2.29 7.45
N GLU A 157 -15.07 3.20 7.83
CA GLU A 157 -15.30 3.53 9.23
C GLU A 157 -15.94 2.32 9.92
N GLU A 158 -15.42 1.96 11.08
CA GLU A 158 -15.95 0.84 11.86
C GLU A 158 -17.36 1.15 12.40
N GLY A 159 -18.19 0.12 12.53
CA GLY A 159 -19.52 0.22 13.11
C GLY A 159 -20.59 0.80 12.19
N ARG A 160 -20.32 0.97 10.91
CA ARG A 160 -21.30 1.37 9.89
C ARG A 160 -21.58 0.25 8.89
N PRO A 161 -22.81 0.08 8.44
CA PRO A 161 -23.13 -0.81 7.34
C PRO A 161 -22.70 -0.18 6.01
N TYR A 162 -22.24 -1.02 5.06
CA TYR A 162 -21.88 -0.60 3.70
C TYR A 162 -22.40 -1.59 2.68
N LEU A 163 -22.59 -1.10 1.46
CA LEU A 163 -22.84 -1.90 0.27
C LEU A 163 -21.56 -1.88 -0.59
N ILE A 164 -21.09 -3.06 -0.98
CA ILE A 164 -19.99 -3.21 -1.94
C ILE A 164 -20.59 -3.57 -3.30
N ARG A 165 -20.17 -2.88 -4.33
CA ARG A 165 -20.62 -3.09 -5.69
C ARG A 165 -19.44 -3.14 -6.66
#